data_92c1b7280541a1c8390884fb9c4e8363
#
_entry.id   92c1b7280541a1c8390884fb9c4e8363
#
_cell.length_a   1.000
_cell.length_b   1.000
_cell.length_c   1.000
_cell.angle_alpha   90.00
_cell.angle_beta   90.00
_cell.angle_gamma   90.00
#
_symmetry.space_group_name_H-M   'P 1'
#
loop_
_entity.id
_entity.type
_entity.pdbx_description
1 polymer ?
#
loop_
_entity_poly.entity_id
_entity_poly.type
_entity_poly.pdbx_seq_one_letter_code
_entity_poly.pdbx_strand_id
1 'polypeptide(L)'
;RVVDKLARVQLLILDDWGTHSLNDQQRLDLLEIFEERYRRRSTLITAQLPVAAWHEMIGEPTIADAILDRIVHNAHRITLKGDSMRRQKAPHGLTQEANIEITQP
;
A
#
# COMPACT_ATOMS: atom_id res chain seq x y z
N ARG A 1 11.02 -20.24 3.33
CA ARG A 1 11.25 -18.83 3.65
C ARG A 1 9.93 -18.08 3.74
N VAL A 2 9.89 -17.13 4.61
CA VAL A 2 8.70 -16.30 4.75
C VAL A 2 8.39 -15.56 3.45
N VAL A 3 9.41 -15.05 2.76
CA VAL A 3 9.26 -14.36 1.49
C VAL A 3 8.56 -15.24 0.46
N ASP A 4 8.95 -16.51 0.37
CA ASP A 4 8.31 -17.45 -0.56
C ASP A 4 6.84 -17.68 -0.23
N LYS A 5 6.50 -17.78 1.05
CA LYS A 5 5.11 -17.94 1.46
C LYS A 5 4.28 -16.72 1.10
N LEU A 6 4.79 -15.52 1.39
CA LEU A 6 4.08 -14.28 1.08
C LEU A 6 3.90 -14.08 -0.42
N ALA A 7 4.89 -14.51 -1.20
CA ALA A 7 4.80 -14.40 -2.65
C ALA A 7 3.72 -15.30 -3.25
N ARG A 8 3.33 -16.37 -2.56
CA ARG A 8 2.43 -17.40 -3.11
C ARG A 8 1.01 -17.37 -2.60
N VAL A 9 0.71 -16.64 -1.51
CA VAL A 9 -0.66 -16.58 -1.01
C VAL A 9 -1.57 -15.89 -2.02
N GLN A 10 -2.84 -16.30 -2.07
CA GLN A 10 -3.79 -15.75 -3.05
C GLN A 10 -4.05 -14.26 -2.82
N LEU A 11 -4.26 -13.87 -1.59
CA LEU A 11 -4.45 -12.47 -1.22
C LEU A 11 -3.44 -12.11 -0.15
N LEU A 12 -2.64 -11.11 -0.43
CA LEU A 12 -1.71 -10.55 0.54
C LEU A 12 -2.23 -9.18 0.97
N ILE A 13 -2.34 -8.98 2.27
CA ILE A 13 -2.76 -7.71 2.83
C ILE A 13 -1.58 -7.08 3.55
N LEU A 14 -1.17 -5.90 3.10
CA LEU A 14 -0.14 -5.10 3.75
C LEU A 14 -0.83 -3.91 4.39
N ASP A 15 -0.99 -3.99 5.70
CA ASP A 15 -1.67 -2.96 6.46
C ASP A 15 -0.68 -1.92 6.96
N ASP A 16 -1.09 -0.66 6.88
CA ASP A 16 -0.31 0.47 7.39
C ASP A 16 1.06 0.62 6.72
N TRP A 17 1.06 0.48 5.41
CA TRP A 17 2.25 0.61 4.58
C TRP A 17 2.88 2.00 4.74
N GLY A 18 4.19 2.02 4.90
CA GLY A 18 4.92 3.29 4.97
C GLY A 18 5.11 3.83 6.37
N THR A 19 4.75 3.06 7.39
CA THR A 19 4.92 3.49 8.79
C THR A 19 6.39 3.63 9.16
N HIS A 20 7.25 2.80 8.60
CA HIS A 20 8.67 2.81 8.86
C HIS A 20 9.47 2.82 7.56
N SER A 21 10.64 3.43 7.60
CA SER A 21 11.57 3.36 6.48
C SER A 21 12.11 1.94 6.33
N LEU A 22 12.50 1.59 5.11
CA LEU A 22 12.98 0.25 4.79
C LEU A 22 14.49 0.20 4.77
N ASN A 23 15.06 -0.89 5.26
CA ASN A 23 16.48 -1.16 5.08
C ASN A 23 16.72 -1.89 3.75
N ASP A 24 17.99 -2.13 3.43
CA ASP A 24 18.35 -2.72 2.14
C ASP A 24 17.75 -4.09 1.93
N GLN A 25 17.78 -4.94 2.96
CA GLN A 25 17.25 -6.29 2.83
C GLN A 25 15.73 -6.29 2.67
N GLN A 26 15.05 -5.42 3.40
CA GLN A 26 13.60 -5.30 3.30
C GLN A 26 13.17 -4.83 1.91
N ARG A 27 13.91 -3.90 1.32
CA ARG A 27 13.62 -3.46 -0.04
C ARG A 27 13.72 -4.60 -1.04
N LEU A 28 14.76 -5.40 -0.94
CA LEU A 28 14.96 -6.54 -1.83
C LEU A 28 13.89 -7.60 -1.63
N ASP A 29 13.53 -7.87 -0.39
CA ASP A 29 12.48 -8.84 -0.08
C ASP A 29 11.13 -8.40 -0.64
N LEU A 30 10.80 -7.13 -0.49
CA LEU A 30 9.54 -6.59 -1.04
C LEU A 30 9.53 -6.64 -2.56
N LEU A 31 10.64 -6.30 -3.19
CA LEU A 31 10.74 -6.38 -4.64
C LEU A 31 10.51 -7.81 -5.12
N GLU A 32 11.12 -8.79 -4.46
CA GLU A 32 10.93 -10.19 -4.79
C GLU A 32 9.47 -10.62 -4.66
N ILE A 33 8.83 -10.23 -3.57
CA ILE A 33 7.42 -10.56 -3.32
C ILE A 33 6.53 -9.95 -4.41
N PHE A 34 6.70 -8.67 -4.70
CA PHE A 34 5.85 -7.98 -5.66
C PHE A 34 6.09 -8.44 -7.10
N GLU A 35 7.34 -8.76 -7.46
CA GLU A 35 7.62 -9.31 -8.78
C GLU A 35 6.94 -10.65 -8.99
N GLU A 36 6.99 -11.52 -7.98
CA GLU A 36 6.36 -12.84 -8.07
C GLU A 36 4.84 -12.75 -8.12
N ARG A 37 4.27 -11.77 -7.43
CA ARG A 37 2.80 -11.59 -7.39
C ARG A 37 2.25 -10.79 -8.56
N TYR A 38 3.08 -10.09 -9.28
CA TYR A 38 2.65 -9.18 -10.33
C TYR A 38 1.80 -9.90 -11.37
N ARG A 39 0.57 -9.40 -11.55
CA ARG A 39 -0.41 -9.95 -12.50
C ARG A 39 -0.81 -11.40 -12.24
N ARG A 40 -0.44 -11.95 -11.10
CA ARG A 40 -0.76 -13.34 -10.77
C ARG A 40 -1.67 -13.47 -9.57
N ARG A 41 -1.49 -12.59 -8.60
CA ARG A 41 -2.21 -12.68 -7.33
C ARG A 41 -2.60 -11.30 -6.85
N SER A 42 -3.58 -11.26 -5.95
CA SER A 42 -4.12 -10.00 -5.45
C SER A 42 -3.34 -9.52 -4.23
N THR A 43 -3.06 -8.22 -4.21
CA THR A 43 -2.42 -7.57 -3.08
C THR A 43 -3.23 -6.34 -2.69
N LEU A 44 -3.56 -6.24 -1.41
CA LEU A 44 -4.24 -5.08 -0.85
C LEU A 44 -3.28 -4.33 0.05
N ILE A 45 -3.11 -3.05 -0.21
CA ILE A 45 -2.22 -2.21 0.59
C ILE A 45 -3.03 -1.07 1.20
N THR A 46 -2.98 -0.94 2.51
CA THR A 46 -3.54 0.22 3.19
C THR A 46 -2.42 1.11 3.69
N ALA A 47 -2.59 2.41 3.56
CA ALA A 47 -1.57 3.35 3.97
C ALA A 47 -2.19 4.70 4.31
N GLN A 48 -1.61 5.36 5.30
CA GLN A 48 -1.93 6.75 5.58
C GLN A 48 -1.07 7.70 4.75
N LEU A 49 0.07 7.19 4.28
CA LEU A 49 0.99 7.95 3.47
C LEU A 49 0.49 8.01 2.02
N PRO A 50 0.40 9.20 1.42
CA PRO A 50 -0.01 9.31 0.02
C PRO A 50 0.93 8.54 -0.91
N VAL A 51 0.38 8.00 -1.98
CA VAL A 51 1.18 7.24 -2.94
C VAL A 51 2.36 8.05 -3.47
N ALA A 52 2.16 9.35 -3.66
CA ALA A 52 3.23 10.22 -4.15
C ALA A 52 4.46 10.25 -3.24
N ALA A 53 4.31 9.91 -1.96
CA ALA A 53 5.41 9.88 -1.01
C ALA A 53 6.06 8.50 -0.87
N TRP A 54 5.53 7.49 -1.53
CA TRP A 54 6.03 6.12 -1.37
C TRP A 54 7.42 5.93 -1.94
N HIS A 55 7.75 6.63 -3.02
CA HIS A 55 9.08 6.55 -3.62
C HIS A 55 10.17 6.94 -2.61
N GLU A 56 9.95 8.05 -1.94
CA GLU A 56 10.90 8.52 -0.94
C GLU A 56 10.94 7.61 0.29
N MET A 57 9.80 7.08 0.69
CA MET A 57 9.72 6.16 1.83
C MET A 57 10.50 4.88 1.55
N ILE A 58 10.43 4.35 0.34
CA ILE A 58 11.18 3.16 -0.04
C ILE A 58 12.68 3.45 -0.02
N GLY A 59 13.08 4.62 -0.49
CA GLY A 59 14.40 5.19 -0.25
C GLY A 59 15.41 5.00 -1.36
N GLU A 60 15.61 3.79 -1.87
CA GLU A 60 16.58 3.57 -2.94
C GLU A 60 15.89 3.76 -4.29
N PRO A 61 16.30 4.74 -5.12
CA PRO A 61 15.52 5.13 -6.30
C PRO A 61 15.25 4.02 -7.30
N THR A 62 16.23 3.21 -7.63
CA THR A 62 16.07 2.16 -8.63
C THR A 62 15.10 1.07 -8.14
N ILE A 63 15.27 0.67 -6.88
CA ILE A 63 14.40 -0.33 -6.28
C ILE A 63 13.00 0.24 -6.06
N ALA A 64 12.92 1.51 -5.66
CA ALA A 64 11.65 2.18 -5.48
C ALA A 64 10.85 2.21 -6.79
N ASP A 65 11.50 2.56 -7.89
CA ASP A 65 10.86 2.56 -9.21
C ASP A 65 10.33 1.17 -9.55
N ALA A 66 11.14 0.15 -9.32
CA ALA A 66 10.76 -1.22 -9.63
C ALA A 66 9.57 -1.70 -8.77
N ILE A 67 9.62 -1.42 -7.47
CA ILE A 67 8.52 -1.79 -6.56
C ILE A 67 7.24 -1.06 -6.96
N LEU A 68 7.31 0.25 -7.17
CA LEU A 68 6.12 1.03 -7.49
C LEU A 68 5.51 0.62 -8.82
N ASP A 69 6.34 0.27 -9.80
CA ASP A 69 5.86 -0.24 -11.06
C ASP A 69 5.01 -1.51 -10.88
N ARG A 70 5.36 -2.33 -9.91
CA ARG A 70 4.65 -3.59 -9.63
C ARG A 70 3.38 -3.41 -8.82
N ILE A 71 3.31 -2.40 -7.95
CA ILE A 71 2.19 -2.27 -7.02
C ILE A 71 1.23 -1.13 -7.35
N VAL A 72 1.69 -0.12 -8.08
CA VAL A 72 0.86 1.06 -8.39
C VAL A 72 0.35 1.04 -9.82
N HIS A 73 1.15 0.57 -10.75
CA HIS A 73 0.90 0.72 -12.18
C HIS A 73 -0.47 0.19 -12.64
N ASN A 74 -0.88 -0.97 -12.17
CA ASN A 74 -2.18 -1.58 -12.50
C ASN A 74 -3.10 -1.66 -11.29
N ALA A 75 -2.93 -0.77 -10.33
CA ALA A 75 -3.70 -0.81 -9.11
C ALA A 75 -4.99 -0.02 -9.23
N HIS A 76 -6.01 -0.49 -8.53
CA HIS A 76 -7.18 0.30 -8.24
C HIS A 76 -6.89 1.06 -6.96
N ARG A 77 -6.96 2.39 -7.01
CA ARG A 77 -6.69 3.22 -5.84
C ARG A 77 -7.96 3.83 -5.31
N ILE A 78 -8.17 3.65 -4.02
CA ILE A 78 -9.30 4.25 -3.31
C ILE A 78 -8.72 5.20 -2.28
N THR A 79 -9.01 6.49 -2.44
CA THR A 79 -8.53 7.50 -1.50
C THR A 79 -9.70 7.91 -0.62
N LEU A 80 -9.52 7.75 0.69
CA LEU A 80 -10.51 8.16 1.67
C LEU A 80 -10.13 9.53 2.19
N LYS A 81 -11.03 10.49 2.04
CA LYS A 81 -10.84 11.84 2.53
C LYS A 81 -11.82 12.09 3.67
N GLY A 82 -11.39 12.85 4.65
CA GLY A 82 -12.20 13.15 5.82
C GLY A 82 -11.47 12.82 7.11
N ASP A 83 -12.11 13.18 8.22
CA ASP A 83 -11.51 12.93 9.52
C ASP A 83 -11.72 11.50 9.95
N SER A 84 -10.79 11.03 10.76
CA SER A 84 -10.92 9.70 11.37
C SER A 84 -12.17 9.64 12.24
N MET A 85 -12.87 8.53 12.19
CA MET A 85 -14.03 8.28 13.06
C MET A 85 -13.66 8.38 14.54
N ARG A 86 -12.42 8.08 14.88
CA ARG A 86 -11.95 8.21 16.25
C ARG A 86 -11.81 9.66 16.71
N ARG A 87 -11.57 10.56 15.80
CA ARG A 87 -11.50 11.98 16.10
C ARG A 87 -12.88 12.58 16.24
N GLN A 88 -13.82 12.00 15.53
CA GLN A 88 -15.16 12.52 15.55
C GLN A 88 -15.94 11.84 16.60
N LYS A 89 -15.80 12.31 17.78
CA LYS A 89 -16.65 11.87 18.86
C LYS A 89 -17.99 12.59 18.85
N ALA A 90 -18.50 12.86 17.70
CA ALA A 90 -19.80 13.49 17.65
C ALA A 90 -20.83 12.48 18.14
N PRO A 91 -21.55 12.82 19.18
CA PRO A 91 -22.51 11.89 19.75
C PRO A 91 -23.58 11.49 18.77
N HIS A 92 -23.77 12.25 17.79
CA HIS A 92 -24.78 11.99 16.85
C HIS A 92 -24.32 11.11 15.78
N GLY A 93 -23.35 10.40 16.06
CA GLY A 93 -22.95 9.38 15.20
C GLY A 93 -22.84 9.73 13.78
N LEU A 94 -22.53 10.85 13.62
CA LEU A 94 -22.88 11.20 12.46
C LEU A 94 -22.01 10.94 11.42
N THR A 95 -22.43 10.46 10.63
CA THR A 95 -22.42 10.43 9.26
C THR A 95 -21.52 11.49 8.72
N GLN A 96 -20.28 11.40 8.93
CA GLN A 96 -19.42 12.05 8.03
C GLN A 96 -19.25 11.15 6.86
N GLU A 97 -19.73 11.66 5.78
CA GLU A 97 -19.46 11.05 4.51
C GLU A 97 -17.98 11.18 4.23
N ALA A 98 -17.29 10.07 4.21
CA ALA A 98 -15.94 10.04 3.72
C ALA A 98 -15.98 10.23 2.21
N ASN A 99 -15.25 11.19 1.72
CA ASN A 99 -15.10 11.35 0.29
C ASN A 99 -14.19 10.23 -0.21
N ILE A 100 -14.69 9.45 -1.13
CA ILE A 100 -13.95 8.35 -1.70
C ILE A 100 -13.61 8.67 -3.13
N GLU A 101 -12.34 8.63 -3.45
CA GLU A 101 -11.88 8.77 -4.81
C GLU A 101 -11.32 7.44 -5.28
N ILE A 102 -11.86 6.93 -6.38
CA ILE A 102 -11.40 5.67 -6.96
C ILE A 102 -10.71 5.98 -8.29
N THR A 103 -9.45 5.59 -8.37
CA THR A 103 -8.67 5.77 -9.60
C THR A 103 -8.48 4.41 -10.26
N GLN A 104 -8.89 4.32 -11.51
CA GLN A 104 -8.67 3.11 -12.31
C GLN A 104 -7.30 3.12 -12.94
N PRO A 105 -6.66 1.97 -13.10
CA PRO A 105 -5.36 1.90 -13.77
C PRO A 105 -5.43 2.29 -15.24
#